data_7e9954da2d72fe247c02396630d6c53f
#
_entry.id   7e9954da2d72fe247c02396630d6c53f
#
_cell.length_a   1.000
_cell.length_b   1.000
_cell.length_c   1.000
_cell.angle_alpha   90.00
_cell.angle_beta   90.00
_cell.angle_gamma   90.00
#
_symmetry.space_group_name_H-M   'P 1'
#
loop_
_entity.id
_entity.type
_entity.pdbx_description
1 polymer ?
#
loop_
_entity_poly.entity_id
_entity_poly.type
_entity_poly.pdbx_seq_one_letter_code
_entity_poly.pdbx_strand_id
1 'polypeptide(L)'
;VISASASSVKSGDFMNRVVQSREMTENEIQETIRAFGDVTKRAIKAGFDGVELHGAHGFLLQNFFSPLFNQRNDRWGGDLEGRMRFPLAVLQEVKNVVYEYATKPFAIGYRISPEESATGGLRIEDTYKLLDRLISSGISYIHTSLVSINDSYPVESPNGPRTIELILNHIAGRVPVIAAGKIRTPSQAQEAISAGLPLVAIGKGLVINPEWVTLAESG
;
A
#
# COMPACT_ATOMS: atom_id res chain seq x y z
N VAL A 1 -2.84 7.19 -20.72
CA VAL A 1 -2.54 7.00 -19.29
C VAL A 1 -1.03 7.18 -19.09
N ILE A 2 -0.62 7.77 -17.95
CA ILE A 2 0.79 7.94 -17.56
C ILE A 2 1.14 6.92 -16.48
N SER A 3 2.38 6.42 -16.45
CA SER A 3 2.91 5.46 -15.48
C SER A 3 4.41 5.66 -15.28
N ALA A 4 5.02 4.85 -14.41
CA ALA A 4 6.47 4.84 -14.21
C ALA A 4 7.21 4.65 -15.54
N SER A 5 6.77 3.68 -16.36
CA SER A 5 7.29 3.44 -17.71
C SER A 5 6.15 3.18 -18.69
N ALA A 6 6.48 3.21 -19.98
CA ALA A 6 5.55 2.77 -21.02
C ALA A 6 5.27 1.27 -20.87
N SER A 7 4.01 0.89 -20.82
CA SER A 7 3.62 -0.52 -20.77
C SER A 7 2.26 -0.75 -21.44
N SER A 8 2.07 -1.97 -21.91
CA SER A 8 0.81 -2.48 -22.45
C SER A 8 0.20 -3.56 -21.54
N VAL A 9 0.47 -3.51 -20.24
CA VAL A 9 0.02 -4.51 -19.28
C VAL A 9 -1.48 -4.32 -19.03
N LYS A 10 -2.22 -5.43 -18.91
CA LYS A 10 -3.60 -5.40 -18.42
C LYS A 10 -3.61 -4.80 -17.02
N SER A 11 -4.20 -3.63 -16.86
CA SER A 11 -4.32 -3.02 -15.55
C SER A 11 -5.34 -3.78 -14.73
N GLY A 12 -4.87 -4.47 -13.69
CA GLY A 12 -5.65 -5.06 -12.60
C GLY A 12 -6.85 -5.92 -13.00
N ASP A 13 -7.31 -6.74 -12.08
CA ASP A 13 -8.49 -7.62 -12.23
C ASP A 13 -9.82 -6.87 -12.45
N PHE A 14 -9.83 -5.55 -12.33
CA PHE A 14 -11.05 -4.74 -12.41
C PHE A 14 -11.37 -4.17 -13.79
N MET A 15 -10.40 -4.13 -14.71
CA MET A 15 -10.63 -3.64 -16.06
C MET A 15 -10.05 -4.60 -17.11
N ASN A 16 -10.92 -5.29 -17.82
CA ASN A 16 -10.59 -6.13 -18.98
C ASN A 16 -10.06 -5.31 -20.19
N ARG A 17 -9.38 -4.19 -19.94
CA ARG A 17 -8.84 -3.33 -20.97
C ARG A 17 -7.31 -3.33 -20.92
N VAL A 18 -6.67 -3.59 -22.07
CA VAL A 18 -5.26 -3.26 -22.26
C VAL A 18 -5.16 -1.74 -22.28
N VAL A 19 -4.63 -1.15 -21.24
CA VAL A 19 -4.36 0.28 -21.18
C VAL A 19 -2.91 0.49 -21.57
N GLN A 20 -2.68 1.18 -22.68
CA GLN A 20 -1.34 1.66 -23.01
C GLN A 20 -1.01 2.86 -22.12
N SER A 21 0.08 2.75 -21.37
CA SER A 21 0.67 3.85 -20.63
C SER A 21 1.90 4.37 -21.36
N ARG A 22 2.18 5.65 -21.19
CA ARG A 22 3.48 6.24 -21.50
C ARG A 22 4.23 6.57 -20.20
N GLU A 23 5.53 6.66 -20.33
CA GLU A 23 6.41 7.06 -19.24
C GLU A 23 6.14 8.52 -18.84
N MET A 24 6.14 8.78 -17.53
CA MET A 24 6.05 10.14 -16.97
C MET A 24 7.36 10.89 -17.21
N THR A 25 7.26 12.15 -17.60
CA THR A 25 8.38 13.09 -17.61
C THR A 25 8.76 13.50 -16.17
N GLU A 26 9.97 14.04 -15.98
CA GLU A 26 10.39 14.58 -14.68
C GLU A 26 9.41 15.64 -14.15
N ASN A 27 8.92 16.54 -15.01
CA ASN A 27 7.96 17.55 -14.60
C ASN A 27 6.63 16.95 -14.12
N GLU A 28 6.11 15.93 -14.82
CA GLU A 28 4.88 15.22 -14.42
C GLU A 28 5.05 14.48 -13.10
N ILE A 29 6.24 13.92 -12.83
CA ILE A 29 6.57 13.30 -11.54
C ILE A 29 6.53 14.36 -10.43
N GLN A 30 7.18 15.50 -10.62
CA GLN A 30 7.20 16.59 -9.63
C GLN A 30 5.79 17.19 -9.42
N GLU A 31 5.01 17.38 -10.48
CA GLU A 31 3.61 17.82 -10.37
C GLU A 31 2.75 16.83 -9.62
N THR A 32 2.95 15.53 -9.86
CA THR A 32 2.22 14.47 -9.15
C THR A 32 2.58 14.45 -7.66
N ILE A 33 3.86 14.58 -7.30
CA ILE A 33 4.29 14.67 -5.90
C ILE A 33 3.59 15.85 -5.22
N ARG A 34 3.61 17.05 -5.82
CA ARG A 34 2.88 18.23 -5.30
C ARG A 34 1.38 18.00 -5.18
N ALA A 35 0.77 17.31 -6.15
CA ALA A 35 -0.66 17.00 -6.13
C ALA A 35 -1.06 16.13 -4.92
N PHE A 36 -0.21 15.19 -4.48
CA PHE A 36 -0.42 14.45 -3.23
C PHE A 36 -0.42 15.38 -2.01
N GLY A 37 0.49 16.36 -1.97
CA GLY A 37 0.50 17.41 -0.95
C GLY A 37 -0.81 18.23 -0.96
N ASP A 38 -1.24 18.68 -2.13
CA ASP A 38 -2.48 19.46 -2.29
C ASP A 38 -3.73 18.70 -1.85
N VAL A 39 -3.82 17.40 -2.15
CA VAL A 39 -4.91 16.54 -1.68
C VAL A 39 -4.86 16.41 -0.15
N THR A 40 -3.69 16.22 0.43
CA THR A 40 -3.51 16.16 1.88
C THR A 40 -3.95 17.46 2.56
N LYS A 41 -3.56 18.61 2.01
CA LYS A 41 -4.01 19.92 2.50
C LYS A 41 -5.54 20.06 2.47
N ARG A 42 -6.18 19.57 1.40
CA ARG A 42 -7.65 19.55 1.33
C ARG A 42 -8.27 18.63 2.37
N ALA A 43 -7.69 17.44 2.61
CA ALA A 43 -8.14 16.52 3.63
C ALA A 43 -8.06 17.13 5.04
N ILE A 44 -6.96 17.79 5.38
CA ILE A 44 -6.78 18.52 6.65
C ILE A 44 -7.87 19.60 6.80
N LYS A 45 -8.07 20.43 5.78
CA LYS A 45 -9.10 21.48 5.77
C LYS A 45 -10.52 20.93 5.90
N ALA A 46 -10.77 19.75 5.35
CA ALA A 46 -12.07 19.06 5.46
C ALA A 46 -12.28 18.37 6.83
N GLY A 47 -11.29 18.43 7.74
CA GLY A 47 -11.39 17.90 9.09
C GLY A 47 -11.06 16.42 9.24
N PHE A 48 -10.51 15.76 8.22
CA PHE A 48 -10.02 14.37 8.35
C PHE A 48 -8.91 14.24 9.40
N ASP A 49 -8.79 13.05 9.99
CA ASP A 49 -7.79 12.71 11.00
C ASP A 49 -6.54 12.05 10.41
N GLY A 50 -6.53 11.79 9.11
CA GLY A 50 -5.39 11.18 8.41
C GLY A 50 -5.64 10.95 6.94
N VAL A 51 -4.59 10.51 6.25
CA VAL A 51 -4.62 10.04 4.85
C VAL A 51 -3.86 8.73 4.72
N GLU A 52 -4.23 7.91 3.74
CA GLU A 52 -3.52 6.68 3.41
C GLU A 52 -2.98 6.78 1.98
N LEU A 53 -1.67 6.61 1.82
CA LEU A 53 -1.01 6.55 0.53
C LEU A 53 -1.24 5.17 -0.11
N HIS A 54 -1.83 5.16 -1.31
CA HIS A 54 -2.20 3.90 -1.95
C HIS A 54 -1.07 3.35 -2.82
N GLY A 55 -0.18 2.57 -2.19
CA GLY A 55 0.95 1.88 -2.84
C GLY A 55 0.68 0.40 -3.15
N ALA A 56 -0.57 0.06 -3.53
CA ALA A 56 -1.01 -1.31 -3.77
C ALA A 56 -1.76 -1.46 -5.10
N HIS A 57 -2.11 -2.69 -5.47
CA HIS A 57 -3.03 -3.06 -6.55
C HIS A 57 -2.62 -2.59 -7.96
N GLY A 58 -1.33 -2.41 -8.23
CA GLY A 58 -0.82 -1.96 -9.52
C GLY A 58 -1.10 -0.48 -9.82
N PHE A 59 -1.41 0.35 -8.81
CA PHE A 59 -1.54 1.79 -8.97
C PHE A 59 -0.18 2.51 -8.93
N LEU A 60 -0.19 3.81 -9.14
CA LEU A 60 1.00 4.58 -9.50
C LEU A 60 2.19 4.40 -8.54
N LEU A 61 1.97 4.46 -7.21
CA LEU A 61 3.05 4.29 -6.24
C LEU A 61 3.67 2.89 -6.33
N GLN A 62 2.83 1.84 -6.47
CA GLN A 62 3.34 0.49 -6.70
C GLN A 62 4.04 0.38 -8.04
N ASN A 63 3.54 1.00 -9.11
CA ASN A 63 4.16 0.94 -10.43
C ASN A 63 5.58 1.52 -10.44
N PHE A 64 5.83 2.57 -9.66
CA PHE A 64 7.19 3.10 -9.50
C PHE A 64 8.08 2.15 -8.69
N PHE A 65 7.54 1.47 -7.71
CA PHE A 65 8.27 0.53 -6.85
C PHE A 65 8.56 -0.80 -7.54
N SER A 66 7.64 -1.28 -8.38
CA SER A 66 7.70 -2.58 -9.04
C SER A 66 8.80 -2.66 -10.11
N PRO A 67 9.70 -3.67 -10.07
CA PRO A 67 10.66 -3.89 -11.14
C PRO A 67 10.00 -4.33 -12.45
N LEU A 68 8.76 -4.86 -12.39
CA LEU A 68 8.00 -5.25 -13.57
C LEU A 68 7.47 -4.04 -14.35
N PHE A 69 6.99 -3.01 -13.64
CA PHE A 69 6.38 -1.83 -14.24
C PHE A 69 7.35 -0.66 -14.41
N ASN A 70 8.36 -0.57 -13.57
CA ASN A 70 9.35 0.50 -13.62
C ASN A 70 10.62 0.04 -14.35
N GLN A 71 10.69 0.35 -15.63
CA GLN A 71 11.81 0.07 -16.51
C GLN A 71 12.66 1.33 -16.80
N ARG A 72 12.56 2.34 -15.93
CA ARG A 72 13.29 3.61 -16.07
C ARG A 72 14.78 3.43 -15.85
N ASN A 73 15.56 4.24 -16.56
CA ASN A 73 17.02 4.32 -16.40
C ASN A 73 17.50 5.62 -15.76
N ASP A 74 16.54 6.44 -15.26
CA ASP A 74 16.84 7.67 -14.54
C ASP A 74 16.79 7.45 -13.01
N ARG A 75 16.88 8.55 -12.24
CA ARG A 75 16.88 8.50 -10.78
C ARG A 75 15.62 7.88 -10.15
N TRP A 76 14.52 7.72 -10.90
CA TRP A 76 13.25 7.17 -10.43
C TRP A 76 13.09 5.68 -10.72
N GLY A 77 14.11 5.04 -11.28
CA GLY A 77 14.09 3.63 -11.66
C GLY A 77 15.45 2.95 -11.45
N GLY A 78 15.73 1.92 -12.24
CA GLY A 78 16.94 1.11 -12.13
C GLY A 78 16.91 0.16 -10.94
N ASP A 79 17.77 0.39 -9.95
CA ASP A 79 17.85 -0.44 -8.76
C ASP A 79 16.68 -0.22 -7.79
N LEU A 80 16.64 -1.02 -6.73
CA LEU A 80 15.58 -0.95 -5.72
C LEU A 80 15.52 0.44 -5.05
N GLU A 81 16.66 1.05 -4.77
CA GLU A 81 16.72 2.39 -4.16
C GLU A 81 16.13 3.44 -5.10
N GLY A 82 16.44 3.38 -6.39
CA GLY A 82 15.83 4.27 -7.40
C GLY A 82 14.31 4.10 -7.48
N ARG A 83 13.83 2.86 -7.49
CA ARG A 83 12.38 2.56 -7.53
C ARG A 83 11.64 3.00 -6.27
N MET A 84 12.28 3.02 -5.10
CA MET A 84 11.68 3.52 -3.85
C MET A 84 11.60 5.06 -3.78
N ARG A 85 12.33 5.80 -4.61
CA ARG A 85 12.40 7.28 -4.51
C ARG A 85 11.06 7.96 -4.68
N PHE A 86 10.24 7.52 -5.64
CA PHE A 86 8.95 8.15 -5.88
C PHE A 86 7.98 7.98 -4.70
N PRO A 87 7.70 6.77 -4.19
CA PRO A 87 6.84 6.62 -3.01
C PRO A 87 7.37 7.36 -1.78
N LEU A 88 8.68 7.40 -1.57
CA LEU A 88 9.28 8.12 -0.45
C LEU A 88 9.22 9.65 -0.63
N ALA A 89 9.36 10.16 -1.86
CA ALA A 89 9.19 11.58 -2.16
C ALA A 89 7.74 12.03 -1.94
N VAL A 90 6.76 11.21 -2.34
CA VAL A 90 5.35 11.45 -2.05
C VAL A 90 5.09 11.48 -0.53
N LEU A 91 5.62 10.51 0.22
CA LEU A 91 5.50 10.51 1.68
C LEU A 91 6.11 11.77 2.30
N GLN A 92 7.29 12.19 1.83
CA GLN A 92 7.94 13.40 2.35
C GLN A 92 7.11 14.66 2.09
N GLU A 93 6.54 14.80 0.90
CA GLU A 93 5.66 15.93 0.55
C GLU A 93 4.41 15.95 1.44
N VAL A 94 3.75 14.81 1.61
CA VAL A 94 2.58 14.68 2.49
C VAL A 94 2.94 15.06 3.94
N LYS A 95 4.10 14.64 4.45
CA LYS A 95 4.60 15.01 5.78
C LYS A 95 4.84 16.51 5.91
N ASN A 96 5.45 17.14 4.89
CA ASN A 96 5.69 18.59 4.89
C ASN A 96 4.35 19.35 5.00
N VAL A 97 3.34 18.93 4.24
CA VAL A 97 2.00 19.54 4.29
C VAL A 97 1.32 19.30 5.64
N VAL A 98 1.43 18.10 6.20
CA VAL A 98 0.89 17.81 7.54
C VAL A 98 1.57 18.67 8.59
N TYR A 99 2.89 18.79 8.55
CA TYR A 99 3.64 19.64 9.48
C TYR A 99 3.22 21.12 9.39
N GLU A 100 2.97 21.62 8.18
CA GLU A 100 2.62 23.03 7.95
C GLU A 100 1.17 23.36 8.28
N TYR A 101 0.23 22.42 8.01
CA TYR A 101 -1.21 22.74 8.02
C TYR A 101 -2.03 22.00 9.08
N ALA A 102 -1.54 20.90 9.66
CA ALA A 102 -2.33 20.17 10.66
C ALA A 102 -2.26 20.86 12.01
N THR A 103 -3.44 21.16 12.59
CA THR A 103 -3.58 21.77 13.92
C THR A 103 -3.86 20.74 15.03
N LYS A 104 -3.99 19.46 14.66
CA LYS A 104 -4.19 18.30 15.55
C LYS A 104 -3.34 17.12 15.04
N PRO A 105 -3.15 16.05 15.84
CA PRO A 105 -2.51 14.84 15.35
C PRO A 105 -3.18 14.35 14.07
N PHE A 106 -2.37 14.04 13.05
CA PHE A 106 -2.83 13.62 11.73
C PHE A 106 -2.07 12.38 11.28
N ALA A 107 -2.79 11.28 11.08
CA ALA A 107 -2.19 10.00 10.71
C ALA A 107 -1.82 9.96 9.22
N ILE A 108 -0.66 9.38 8.92
CA ILE A 108 -0.24 9.08 7.54
C ILE A 108 -0.02 7.58 7.45
N GLY A 109 -0.92 6.87 6.75
CA GLY A 109 -0.80 5.45 6.46
C GLY A 109 -0.18 5.17 5.09
N TYR A 110 0.32 3.95 4.91
CA TYR A 110 0.75 3.46 3.61
C TYR A 110 0.19 2.08 3.34
N ARG A 111 -0.59 1.95 2.25
CA ARG A 111 -1.13 0.67 1.81
C ARG A 111 -0.21 0.03 0.79
N ILE A 112 0.11 -1.26 0.99
CA ILE A 112 1.05 -2.02 0.17
C ILE A 112 0.47 -3.37 -0.25
N SER A 113 0.71 -3.79 -1.50
CA SER A 113 0.67 -5.19 -1.92
C SER A 113 2.08 -5.75 -1.76
N PRO A 114 2.31 -6.74 -0.88
CA PRO A 114 3.67 -7.16 -0.53
C PRO A 114 4.45 -7.79 -1.67
N GLU A 115 3.73 -8.44 -2.60
CA GLU A 115 4.33 -9.14 -3.73
C GLU A 115 3.46 -9.04 -4.97
N GLU A 116 4.04 -9.33 -6.10
CA GLU A 116 3.38 -9.50 -7.39
C GLU A 116 3.53 -10.96 -7.85
N SER A 117 2.45 -11.58 -8.28
CA SER A 117 2.45 -12.99 -8.72
C SER A 117 3.21 -13.22 -10.03
N ALA A 118 3.39 -12.18 -10.83
CA ALA A 118 4.09 -12.27 -12.10
C ALA A 118 5.60 -12.48 -11.93
N THR A 119 6.20 -13.22 -12.87
CA THR A 119 7.66 -13.38 -12.95
C THR A 119 8.32 -12.01 -13.12
N GLY A 120 9.37 -11.74 -12.33
CA GLY A 120 10.08 -10.47 -12.35
C GLY A 120 9.35 -9.34 -11.60
N GLY A 121 8.24 -9.63 -10.93
CA GLY A 121 7.53 -8.67 -10.06
C GLY A 121 8.17 -8.56 -8.67
N LEU A 122 7.56 -7.72 -7.83
CA LEU A 122 7.97 -7.49 -6.44
C LEU A 122 8.02 -8.79 -5.64
N ARG A 123 9.03 -8.89 -4.78
CA ARG A 123 9.20 -9.96 -3.80
C ARG A 123 9.17 -9.40 -2.38
N ILE A 124 8.96 -10.28 -1.42
CA ILE A 124 8.81 -9.89 -0.01
C ILE A 124 10.05 -9.16 0.51
N GLU A 125 11.24 -9.49 0.02
CA GLU A 125 12.50 -8.84 0.37
C GLU A 125 12.57 -7.38 -0.09
N ASP A 126 12.04 -7.07 -1.29
CA ASP A 126 11.90 -5.69 -1.77
C ASP A 126 10.97 -4.92 -0.83
N THR A 127 9.86 -5.54 -0.47
CA THR A 127 8.87 -4.96 0.45
C THR A 127 9.47 -4.65 1.82
N TYR A 128 10.30 -5.53 2.38
CA TYR A 128 10.98 -5.27 3.65
C TYR A 128 11.81 -3.98 3.60
N LYS A 129 12.54 -3.74 2.51
CA LYS A 129 13.33 -2.52 2.34
C LYS A 129 12.46 -1.27 2.30
N LEU A 130 11.35 -1.32 1.56
CA LEU A 130 10.42 -0.19 1.53
C LEU A 130 9.76 0.05 2.90
N LEU A 131 9.34 -1.02 3.61
CA LEU A 131 8.76 -0.91 4.94
C LEU A 131 9.74 -0.24 5.93
N ASP A 132 11.00 -0.64 5.92
CA ASP A 132 12.03 -0.04 6.78
C ASP A 132 12.20 1.46 6.49
N ARG A 133 12.20 1.86 5.21
CA ARG A 133 12.30 3.26 4.80
C ARG A 133 11.06 4.07 5.18
N LEU A 134 9.86 3.51 5.02
CA LEU A 134 8.60 4.14 5.42
C LEU A 134 8.55 4.34 6.95
N ILE A 135 8.89 3.30 7.72
CA ILE A 135 8.90 3.33 9.18
C ILE A 135 9.91 4.36 9.69
N SER A 136 11.16 4.33 9.19
CA SER A 136 12.18 5.32 9.56
C SER A 136 11.82 6.75 9.16
N SER A 137 10.96 6.90 8.15
CA SER A 137 10.41 8.20 7.74
C SER A 137 9.21 8.63 8.59
N GLY A 138 8.77 7.86 9.58
CA GLY A 138 7.71 8.23 10.54
C GLY A 138 6.29 8.05 10.01
N ILE A 139 6.04 6.99 9.25
CA ILE A 139 4.68 6.56 8.88
C ILE A 139 3.90 6.17 10.14
N SER A 140 2.59 6.41 10.17
CA SER A 140 1.74 6.12 11.34
C SER A 140 1.33 4.65 11.41
N TYR A 141 1.12 3.99 10.28
CA TYR A 141 0.75 2.57 10.19
C TYR A 141 1.02 2.03 8.77
N ILE A 142 1.10 0.72 8.67
CA ILE A 142 1.16 -0.02 7.40
C ILE A 142 -0.16 -0.76 7.19
N HIS A 143 -0.72 -0.66 5.99
CA HIS A 143 -1.91 -1.41 5.60
C HIS A 143 -1.54 -2.43 4.52
N THR A 144 -1.45 -3.70 4.90
CA THR A 144 -1.12 -4.79 3.99
C THR A 144 -2.37 -5.29 3.27
N SER A 145 -2.34 -5.28 1.95
CA SER A 145 -3.43 -5.79 1.10
C SER A 145 -3.06 -7.14 0.52
N LEU A 146 -3.76 -8.18 0.98
CA LEU A 146 -3.53 -9.57 0.61
C LEU A 146 -4.74 -10.13 -0.16
N VAL A 147 -4.53 -11.19 -0.95
CA VAL A 147 -5.63 -11.97 -1.53
C VAL A 147 -6.43 -12.63 -0.41
N SER A 148 -5.74 -13.21 0.56
CA SER A 148 -6.31 -13.77 1.80
C SER A 148 -5.32 -13.58 2.93
N ILE A 149 -5.77 -13.13 4.11
CA ILE A 149 -4.88 -13.00 5.27
C ILE A 149 -4.36 -14.39 5.69
N ASN A 150 -5.22 -15.39 5.68
CA ASN A 150 -4.91 -16.73 6.19
C ASN A 150 -4.23 -17.66 5.17
N ASP A 151 -4.33 -17.34 3.85
CA ASP A 151 -3.90 -18.26 2.77
C ASP A 151 -2.95 -17.60 1.76
N SER A 152 -2.36 -16.44 2.08
CA SER A 152 -1.33 -15.85 1.22
C SER A 152 0.05 -16.22 1.72
N TYR A 153 0.84 -16.75 0.80
CA TYR A 153 2.23 -17.18 1.01
C TYR A 153 3.14 -16.45 0.01
N PRO A 154 4.42 -16.23 0.34
CA PRO A 154 5.36 -15.66 -0.62
C PRO A 154 5.48 -16.50 -1.88
N VAL A 155 5.65 -15.85 -3.03
CA VAL A 155 5.76 -16.50 -4.34
C VAL A 155 6.88 -17.54 -4.37
N GLU A 156 8.01 -17.22 -3.73
CA GLU A 156 9.19 -18.10 -3.70
C GLU A 156 9.17 -19.11 -2.54
N SER A 157 8.21 -19.01 -1.62
CA SER A 157 8.06 -19.91 -0.46
C SER A 157 6.61 -20.29 -0.19
N PRO A 158 5.94 -20.97 -1.13
CA PRO A 158 4.50 -21.26 -1.05
C PRO A 158 4.13 -22.25 0.08
N ASN A 159 5.09 -22.93 0.66
CA ASN A 159 4.90 -23.87 1.78
C ASN A 159 5.56 -23.37 3.08
N GLY A 160 6.02 -22.12 3.08
CA GLY A 160 6.65 -21.47 4.23
C GLY A 160 5.64 -20.78 5.16
N PRO A 161 6.11 -19.82 5.97
CA PRO A 161 5.25 -18.95 6.76
C PRO A 161 4.35 -18.08 5.87
N ARG A 162 3.17 -17.75 6.37
CA ARG A 162 2.23 -16.86 5.66
C ARG A 162 2.83 -15.47 5.47
N THR A 163 2.50 -14.81 4.37
CA THR A 163 2.98 -13.46 4.06
C THR A 163 2.72 -12.50 5.21
N ILE A 164 1.55 -12.58 5.86
CA ILE A 164 1.22 -11.70 6.99
C ILE A 164 2.11 -11.94 8.21
N GLU A 165 2.46 -13.17 8.52
CA GLU A 165 3.38 -13.52 9.63
C GLU A 165 4.77 -12.94 9.38
N LEU A 166 5.25 -13.04 8.16
CA LEU A 166 6.54 -12.47 7.76
C LEU A 166 6.55 -10.94 7.89
N ILE A 167 5.48 -10.28 7.46
CA ILE A 167 5.32 -8.82 7.60
C ILE A 167 5.29 -8.40 9.08
N LEU A 168 4.48 -9.07 9.91
CA LEU A 168 4.39 -8.79 11.33
C LEU A 168 5.74 -8.99 12.04
N ASN A 169 6.43 -10.09 11.75
CA ASN A 169 7.75 -10.39 12.30
C ASN A 169 8.79 -9.35 11.87
N HIS A 170 8.77 -8.93 10.60
CA HIS A 170 9.70 -7.91 10.09
C HIS A 170 9.45 -6.54 10.72
N ILE A 171 8.19 -6.12 10.81
CA ILE A 171 7.81 -4.83 11.43
C ILE A 171 8.07 -4.87 12.95
N ALA A 172 7.89 -6.02 13.60
CA ALA A 172 8.19 -6.24 15.02
C ALA A 172 7.61 -5.16 15.95
N GLY A 173 6.37 -4.75 15.72
CA GLY A 173 5.68 -3.75 16.55
C GLY A 173 6.16 -2.31 16.40
N ARG A 174 7.09 -2.01 15.49
CA ARG A 174 7.57 -0.62 15.25
C ARG A 174 6.46 0.34 14.85
N VAL A 175 5.46 -0.13 14.13
CA VAL A 175 4.22 0.59 13.79
C VAL A 175 3.05 -0.41 13.75
N PRO A 176 1.79 0.05 13.96
CA PRO A 176 0.62 -0.80 13.77
C PRO A 176 0.51 -1.33 12.34
N VAL A 177 0.02 -2.58 12.21
CA VAL A 177 -0.29 -3.20 10.93
C VAL A 177 -1.79 -3.40 10.81
N ILE A 178 -2.37 -2.94 9.70
CA ILE A 178 -3.72 -3.29 9.28
C ILE A 178 -3.59 -4.31 8.16
N ALA A 179 -4.44 -5.34 8.13
CA ALA A 179 -4.47 -6.25 7.00
C ALA A 179 -5.87 -6.38 6.41
N ALA A 180 -5.92 -6.36 5.07
CA ALA A 180 -7.11 -6.68 4.28
C ALA A 180 -6.87 -7.97 3.50
N GLY A 181 -7.87 -8.86 3.45
CA GLY A 181 -7.80 -10.08 2.64
C GLY A 181 -8.84 -11.13 3.05
N LYS A 182 -9.94 -11.22 2.30
CA LYS A 182 -11.01 -12.23 2.43
C LYS A 182 -11.67 -12.38 3.82
N ILE A 183 -11.59 -11.38 4.68
CA ILE A 183 -12.39 -11.36 5.92
C ILE A 183 -13.87 -11.15 5.56
N ARG A 184 -14.71 -12.10 5.91
CA ARG A 184 -16.15 -12.08 5.64
C ARG A 184 -16.99 -12.33 6.91
N THR A 185 -16.48 -13.08 7.86
CA THR A 185 -17.17 -13.45 9.10
C THR A 185 -16.44 -12.90 10.33
N PRO A 186 -17.17 -12.67 11.45
CA PRO A 186 -16.59 -12.28 12.72
C PRO A 186 -15.50 -13.25 13.21
N SER A 187 -15.73 -14.56 13.02
CA SER A 187 -14.76 -15.60 13.38
C SER A 187 -13.42 -15.42 12.65
N GLN A 188 -13.45 -15.13 11.34
CA GLN A 188 -12.23 -14.86 10.55
C GLN A 188 -11.51 -13.59 11.02
N ALA A 189 -12.25 -12.56 11.40
CA ALA A 189 -11.66 -11.34 11.98
C ALA A 189 -11.01 -11.64 13.32
N GLN A 190 -11.69 -12.37 14.21
CA GLN A 190 -11.17 -12.78 15.52
C GLN A 190 -9.92 -13.65 15.38
N GLU A 191 -9.91 -14.59 14.43
CA GLU A 191 -8.76 -15.44 14.14
C GLU A 191 -7.54 -14.60 13.73
N ALA A 192 -7.73 -13.62 12.84
CA ALA A 192 -6.66 -12.71 12.41
C ALA A 192 -6.11 -11.86 13.57
N ILE A 193 -6.98 -11.34 14.44
CA ILE A 193 -6.57 -10.59 15.65
C ILE A 193 -5.81 -11.52 16.62
N SER A 194 -6.32 -12.74 16.83
CA SER A 194 -5.65 -13.73 17.70
C SER A 194 -4.29 -14.18 17.16
N ALA A 195 -4.08 -14.10 15.85
CA ALA A 195 -2.80 -14.35 15.19
C ALA A 195 -1.80 -13.18 15.31
N GLY A 196 -2.15 -12.11 16.03
CA GLY A 196 -1.27 -10.97 16.33
C GLY A 196 -1.47 -9.72 15.48
N LEU A 197 -2.51 -9.69 14.62
CA LEU A 197 -2.86 -8.45 13.92
C LEU A 197 -3.55 -7.47 14.88
N PRO A 198 -3.07 -6.23 15.02
CA PRO A 198 -3.75 -5.23 15.83
C PRO A 198 -5.08 -4.76 15.23
N LEU A 199 -5.20 -4.78 13.89
CA LEU A 199 -6.38 -4.28 13.17
C LEU A 199 -6.61 -5.12 11.89
N VAL A 200 -7.89 -5.29 11.52
CA VAL A 200 -8.31 -5.87 10.24
C VAL A 200 -9.12 -4.89 9.43
N ALA A 201 -8.98 -4.93 8.10
CA ALA A 201 -9.78 -4.13 7.19
C ALA A 201 -10.79 -5.01 6.46
N ILE A 202 -12.07 -4.64 6.54
CA ILE A 202 -13.19 -5.35 5.93
C ILE A 202 -13.81 -4.46 4.86
N GLY A 203 -13.66 -4.85 3.59
CA GLY A 203 -14.25 -4.13 2.45
C GLY A 203 -15.53 -4.79 1.95
N LYS A 204 -15.40 -5.84 1.12
CA LYS A 204 -16.55 -6.51 0.49
C LYS A 204 -17.59 -7.06 1.48
N GLY A 205 -17.15 -7.47 2.67
CA GLY A 205 -18.05 -7.94 3.72
C GLY A 205 -19.07 -6.88 4.14
N LEU A 206 -18.63 -5.64 4.32
CA LEU A 206 -19.49 -4.51 4.68
C LEU A 206 -20.37 -4.02 3.53
N VAL A 207 -19.91 -4.13 2.28
CA VAL A 207 -20.74 -3.81 1.11
C VAL A 207 -21.89 -4.81 0.95
N ILE A 208 -21.63 -6.09 1.20
CA ILE A 208 -22.65 -7.17 1.13
C ILE A 208 -23.61 -7.10 2.33
N ASN A 209 -23.09 -6.80 3.51
CA ASN A 209 -23.83 -6.72 4.76
C ASN A 209 -23.42 -5.46 5.54
N PRO A 210 -24.12 -4.32 5.37
CA PRO A 210 -23.84 -3.08 6.10
C PRO A 210 -23.93 -3.23 7.62
N GLU A 211 -24.78 -4.15 8.12
CA GLU A 211 -24.98 -4.44 9.53
C GLU A 211 -23.92 -5.42 10.11
N TRP A 212 -22.87 -5.71 9.37
CA TRP A 212 -21.87 -6.73 9.71
C TRP A 212 -21.31 -6.56 11.13
N VAL A 213 -20.99 -5.32 11.54
CA VAL A 213 -20.43 -5.04 12.87
C VAL A 213 -21.48 -5.29 13.96
N THR A 214 -22.68 -4.76 13.79
CA THR A 214 -23.80 -4.95 14.73
C THR A 214 -24.14 -6.43 14.93
N LEU A 215 -24.19 -7.20 13.83
CA LEU A 215 -24.41 -8.65 13.89
C LEU A 215 -23.22 -9.39 14.54
N ALA A 216 -22.01 -8.94 14.32
CA ALA A 216 -20.84 -9.50 14.98
C ALA A 216 -20.83 -9.30 16.50
N GLU A 217 -21.36 -8.19 16.98
CA GLU A 217 -21.50 -7.88 18.41
C GLU A 217 -22.64 -8.61 19.09
N SER A 218 -23.67 -8.98 18.33
CA SER A 218 -24.86 -9.67 18.87
C SER A 218 -24.73 -11.20 18.99
N GLY A 219 -23.63 -11.80 18.49
CA GLY A 219 -23.34 -13.24 18.54
C GLY A 219 -23.87 -13.94 17.31
#